data_cb448caa36d715dd60d74a04e6d0df6b
#
_entry.id   cb448caa36d715dd60d74a04e6d0df6b
#
_cell.length_a   1.000
_cell.length_b   1.000
_cell.length_c   1.000
_cell.angle_alpha   90.00
_cell.angle_beta   90.00
_cell.angle_gamma   90.00
#
_symmetry.space_group_name_H-M   'P 1'
#
loop_
_entity.id
_entity.type
_entity.pdbx_description
1 polymer ?
#
loop_
_entity_poly.entity_id
_entity_poly.type
_entity_poly.pdbx_seq_one_letter_code
_entity_poly.pdbx_strand_id
1 'polypeptide(L)'
;MNFKKLFICILILTAYVTQTIAQTPDNMDEDKKEAYPLYYYSEKELNKVSDYIEQQYGHSDYVMHELISPDIHCDIVIIEPTEKQPFYKLVTMGAGAYKMNVPAEVKSQVCDRAEYVIFLPKDWNLKSNKEEDYWPMRMLKIIARFPLAAEDWLCDSHTINLTEDGSPVAENTRFNSCVLLPSFGRDEQEVKPLKLGLFGKKVAFYQLYPLYPEELEFKLKHSLDELLDKFDDEMSPVIDIHRKNYINDTTK
;
A
#
# COMPACT_ATOMS: atom_id res chain seq x y z
N MET A 1 13.77 -14.87 -8.16
CA MET A 1 13.50 -13.98 -7.02
C MET A 1 13.81 -14.76 -5.74
N ASN A 2 14.67 -14.25 -4.89
CA ASN A 2 15.20 -15.02 -3.76
C ASN A 2 14.28 -14.78 -2.53
N PHE A 3 13.25 -15.63 -2.38
CA PHE A 3 12.25 -15.57 -1.30
C PHE A 3 12.84 -15.48 0.13
N LYS A 4 14.07 -15.94 0.33
CA LYS A 4 14.75 -15.84 1.64
C LYS A 4 15.07 -14.41 2.08
N LYS A 5 15.26 -13.46 1.14
CA LYS A 5 15.51 -12.04 1.51
C LYS A 5 14.25 -11.31 1.94
N LEU A 6 13.09 -11.66 1.36
CA LEU A 6 11.79 -11.08 1.75
C LEU A 6 11.42 -11.49 3.20
N PHE A 7 11.69 -12.75 3.56
CA PHE A 7 11.47 -13.30 4.92
C PHE A 7 12.17 -12.49 6.02
N ILE A 8 13.42 -12.09 5.79
CA ILE A 8 14.23 -11.37 6.79
C ILE A 8 13.67 -9.97 7.07
N CYS A 9 13.12 -9.30 6.05
CA CYS A 9 12.63 -7.92 6.20
C CYS A 9 11.32 -7.80 6.98
N ILE A 10 10.39 -8.76 6.85
CA ILE A 10 9.11 -8.75 7.58
C ILE A 10 9.32 -9.14 9.04
N LEU A 11 10.18 -10.12 9.33
CA LEU A 11 10.58 -10.48 10.70
C LEU A 11 11.25 -9.31 11.46
N ILE A 12 11.99 -8.46 10.77
CA ILE A 12 12.61 -7.28 11.39
C ILE A 12 11.53 -6.25 11.77
N LEU A 13 10.46 -6.06 10.99
CA LEU A 13 9.39 -5.12 11.33
C LEU A 13 8.55 -5.58 12.54
N THR A 14 8.24 -6.89 12.64
CA THR A 14 7.47 -7.43 13.77
C THR A 14 8.31 -7.55 15.05
N ALA A 15 9.61 -7.89 14.95
CA ALA A 15 10.50 -7.99 16.10
C ALA A 15 10.80 -6.62 16.75
N TYR A 16 10.81 -5.53 15.98
CA TYR A 16 11.04 -4.19 16.53
C TYR A 16 9.90 -3.66 17.39
N VAL A 17 8.65 -4.05 17.12
CA VAL A 17 7.49 -3.61 17.91
C VAL A 17 7.39 -4.35 19.25
N THR A 18 7.90 -5.58 19.34
CA THR A 18 7.80 -6.41 20.56
C THR A 18 9.00 -6.28 21.51
N GLN A 19 10.15 -5.78 21.06
CA GLN A 19 11.35 -5.68 21.89
C GLN A 19 11.53 -4.37 22.66
N THR A 20 10.64 -3.39 22.47
CA THR A 20 10.78 -2.06 23.13
C THR A 20 10.21 -2.01 24.55
N ILE A 21 9.69 -3.10 25.11
CA ILE A 21 8.99 -3.09 26.43
C ILE A 21 9.77 -3.80 27.57
N ALA A 22 10.89 -4.42 27.34
CA ALA A 22 11.64 -5.02 28.47
C ALA A 22 13.13 -5.09 28.19
N GLN A 23 13.92 -4.15 28.68
CA GLN A 23 15.19 -4.41 29.38
C GLN A 23 15.89 -3.10 29.81
N THR A 24 16.19 -3.00 31.10
CA THR A 24 17.08 -2.01 31.71
C THR A 24 18.55 -2.25 31.31
N PRO A 25 19.38 -1.20 31.31
CA PRO A 25 20.68 -1.27 30.64
C PRO A 25 21.80 -1.75 31.56
N ASP A 26 22.56 -2.75 31.11
CA ASP A 26 23.97 -2.84 31.46
C ASP A 26 24.73 -3.52 30.32
N ASN A 27 25.80 -2.82 29.85
CA ASN A 27 26.83 -3.23 28.89
C ASN A 27 26.35 -3.48 27.45
N MET A 28 26.30 -2.41 26.67
CA MET A 28 26.26 -2.47 25.22
C MET A 28 27.64 -2.18 24.65
N ASP A 29 28.29 -3.21 24.10
CA ASP A 29 29.22 -3.03 23.00
C ASP A 29 28.41 -2.43 21.81
N GLU A 30 28.85 -1.25 21.38
CA GLU A 30 28.25 -0.52 20.24
C GLU A 30 28.59 -1.25 18.92
N ASP A 31 27.86 -2.29 18.57
CA ASP A 31 27.73 -2.69 17.19
C ASP A 31 26.97 -1.56 16.48
N LYS A 32 27.72 -0.74 15.72
CA LYS A 32 27.18 0.28 14.82
C LYS A 32 26.27 -0.41 13.81
N LYS A 33 24.96 -0.54 14.13
CA LYS A 33 23.93 -0.75 13.11
C LYS A 33 23.98 0.46 12.19
N GLU A 34 24.44 0.27 10.95
CA GLU A 34 24.28 1.28 9.92
C GLU A 34 22.80 1.66 9.88
N ALA A 35 22.50 2.87 10.32
CA ALA A 35 21.14 3.40 10.23
C ALA A 35 20.81 3.52 8.73
N TYR A 36 19.78 2.82 8.28
CA TYR A 36 19.27 3.02 6.92
C TYR A 36 18.97 4.51 6.72
N PRO A 37 19.32 5.08 5.54
CA PRO A 37 18.98 6.47 5.27
C PRO A 37 17.46 6.65 5.34
N LEU A 38 17.01 7.67 6.08
CA LEU A 38 15.61 8.01 6.15
C LEU A 38 15.19 8.72 4.86
N TYR A 39 14.22 8.13 4.16
CA TYR A 39 13.63 8.72 2.96
C TYR A 39 12.40 9.55 3.32
N TYR A 40 12.35 10.79 2.86
CA TYR A 40 11.22 11.71 3.02
C TYR A 40 11.17 12.70 1.85
N TYR A 41 10.00 13.24 1.60
CA TYR A 41 9.87 14.35 0.65
C TYR A 41 10.48 15.62 1.23
N SER A 42 11.14 16.43 0.41
CA SER A 42 11.41 17.82 0.77
C SER A 42 10.08 18.56 1.00
N GLU A 43 10.08 19.62 1.81
CA GLU A 43 8.89 20.43 2.10
C GLU A 43 8.13 20.82 0.82
N LYS A 44 8.85 21.26 -0.22
CA LYS A 44 8.26 21.63 -1.51
C LYS A 44 7.61 20.43 -2.23
N GLU A 45 8.17 19.24 -2.13
CA GLU A 45 7.61 18.03 -2.72
C GLU A 45 6.40 17.57 -1.91
N LEU A 46 6.50 17.60 -0.57
CA LEU A 46 5.42 17.24 0.33
C LEU A 46 4.17 18.09 0.05
N ASN A 47 4.34 19.43 -0.02
CA ASN A 47 3.23 20.34 -0.34
C ASN A 47 2.60 20.00 -1.68
N LYS A 48 3.40 19.70 -2.73
CA LYS A 48 2.86 19.33 -4.05
C LYS A 48 2.11 17.99 -4.00
N VAL A 49 2.59 17.01 -3.24
CA VAL A 49 1.92 15.72 -3.09
C VAL A 49 0.61 15.91 -2.32
N SER A 50 0.63 16.69 -1.24
CA SER A 50 -0.55 17.04 -0.45
C SER A 50 -1.62 17.75 -1.30
N ASP A 51 -1.23 18.81 -2.02
CA ASP A 51 -2.14 19.55 -2.91
C ASP A 51 -2.73 18.63 -3.99
N TYR A 52 -1.92 17.71 -4.52
CA TYR A 52 -2.36 16.78 -5.53
C TYR A 52 -3.32 15.73 -4.99
N ILE A 53 -3.06 15.20 -3.80
CA ILE A 53 -3.98 14.29 -3.09
C ILE A 53 -5.33 14.98 -2.87
N GLU A 54 -5.34 16.22 -2.38
CA GLU A 54 -6.57 16.98 -2.19
C GLU A 54 -7.32 17.22 -3.51
N GLN A 55 -6.60 17.59 -4.57
CA GLN A 55 -7.19 17.79 -5.89
C GLN A 55 -7.83 16.52 -6.44
N GLN A 56 -7.17 15.36 -6.31
CA GLN A 56 -7.62 14.11 -6.89
C GLN A 56 -8.68 13.39 -6.06
N TYR A 57 -8.51 13.36 -4.74
CA TYR A 57 -9.34 12.52 -3.86
C TYR A 57 -10.32 13.31 -3.01
N GLY A 58 -10.05 14.58 -2.75
CA GLY A 58 -10.87 15.45 -1.93
C GLY A 58 -10.11 16.00 -0.73
N HIS A 59 -10.70 16.99 -0.07
CA HIS A 59 -10.14 17.61 1.13
C HIS A 59 -10.07 16.61 2.28
N SER A 60 -9.02 16.76 3.11
CA SER A 60 -8.83 15.96 4.32
C SER A 60 -8.46 16.88 5.49
N ASP A 61 -9.17 16.73 6.60
CA ASP A 61 -8.80 17.32 7.89
C ASP A 61 -7.95 16.36 8.75
N TYR A 62 -7.75 15.12 8.29
CA TYR A 62 -7.12 14.06 9.07
C TYR A 62 -5.93 13.44 8.36
N VAL A 63 -4.77 13.56 8.99
CA VAL A 63 -3.55 12.85 8.58
C VAL A 63 -3.09 11.99 9.74
N MET A 64 -2.95 10.70 9.50
CA MET A 64 -2.31 9.80 10.44
C MET A 64 -0.79 9.91 10.26
N HIS A 65 -0.17 10.68 11.14
CA HIS A 65 1.28 10.88 11.13
C HIS A 65 2.03 9.67 11.65
N GLU A 66 3.11 9.33 11.00
CA GLU A 66 4.05 8.32 11.46
C GLU A 66 5.02 8.95 12.46
N LEU A 67 4.90 8.56 13.75
CA LEU A 67 5.72 9.15 14.82
C LEU A 67 7.17 8.66 14.80
N ILE A 68 7.42 7.46 14.33
CA ILE A 68 8.75 6.85 14.23
C ILE A 68 8.85 6.16 12.88
N SER A 69 9.79 6.61 12.06
CA SER A 69 10.02 6.07 10.71
C SER A 69 11.39 5.40 10.69
N PRO A 70 11.46 4.07 10.50
CA PRO A 70 12.73 3.35 10.47
C PRO A 70 13.53 3.58 9.17
N ASP A 71 12.86 3.92 8.08
CA ASP A 71 13.41 3.94 6.72
C ASP A 71 12.73 4.99 5.81
N ILE A 72 11.41 4.88 5.59
CA ILE A 72 10.60 5.80 4.79
C ILE A 72 9.60 6.49 5.73
N HIS A 73 9.60 7.82 5.79
CA HIS A 73 8.56 8.56 6.49
C HIS A 73 7.29 8.57 5.63
N CYS A 74 6.28 7.85 6.08
CA CYS A 74 5.05 7.62 5.31
C CYS A 74 3.81 7.87 6.18
N ASP A 75 3.21 9.02 5.99
CA ASP A 75 1.92 9.37 6.57
C ASP A 75 0.76 8.76 5.77
N ILE A 76 -0.43 8.72 6.34
CA ILE A 76 -1.67 8.33 5.66
C ILE A 76 -2.66 9.49 5.75
N VAL A 77 -3.01 10.05 4.61
CA VAL A 77 -4.06 11.05 4.46
C VAL A 77 -5.41 10.33 4.42
N ILE A 78 -6.35 10.74 5.27
CA ILE A 78 -7.68 10.12 5.39
C ILE A 78 -8.72 11.10 4.87
N ILE A 79 -9.28 10.82 3.70
CA ILE A 79 -10.37 11.61 3.11
C ILE A 79 -11.70 10.97 3.51
N GLU A 80 -12.57 11.76 4.13
CA GLU A 80 -13.86 11.31 4.63
C GLU A 80 -14.88 11.03 3.51
N PRO A 81 -15.87 10.17 3.79
CA PRO A 81 -16.98 9.93 2.88
C PRO A 81 -17.76 11.21 2.55
N THR A 82 -18.23 11.29 1.31
CA THR A 82 -19.14 12.34 0.83
C THR A 82 -20.45 11.75 0.34
N GLU A 83 -21.45 12.57 0.05
CA GLU A 83 -22.71 12.09 -0.54
C GLU A 83 -22.52 11.39 -1.89
N LYS A 84 -21.57 11.88 -2.71
CA LYS A 84 -21.25 11.32 -4.03
C LYS A 84 -20.37 10.07 -3.94
N GLN A 85 -19.45 10.06 -2.99
CA GLN A 85 -18.50 8.95 -2.77
C GLN A 85 -18.59 8.55 -1.29
N PRO A 86 -19.57 7.67 -0.92
CA PRO A 86 -19.87 7.35 0.48
C PRO A 86 -18.88 6.32 1.06
N PHE A 87 -17.59 6.59 0.91
CA PHE A 87 -16.50 5.73 1.40
C PHE A 87 -15.26 6.57 1.76
N TYR A 88 -14.47 6.05 2.69
CA TYR A 88 -13.17 6.62 3.01
C TYR A 88 -12.15 6.33 1.90
N LYS A 89 -11.25 7.29 1.69
CA LYS A 89 -10.06 7.09 0.85
C LYS A 89 -8.83 7.32 1.72
N LEU A 90 -8.00 6.31 1.85
CA LEU A 90 -6.74 6.37 2.58
C LEU A 90 -5.61 6.42 1.55
N VAL A 91 -4.80 7.45 1.58
CA VAL A 91 -3.72 7.68 0.62
C VAL A 91 -2.41 7.82 1.37
N THR A 92 -1.40 7.06 1.01
CA THR A 92 -0.06 7.28 1.55
C THR A 92 0.49 8.63 1.10
N MET A 93 1.29 9.26 1.95
CA MET A 93 2.01 10.49 1.66
C MET A 93 3.42 10.36 2.20
N GLY A 94 4.35 9.96 1.33
CA GLY A 94 5.73 9.72 1.70
C GLY A 94 6.36 8.49 1.05
N ALA A 95 5.59 7.49 0.64
CA ALA A 95 6.10 6.29 -0.02
C ALA A 95 6.92 6.61 -1.26
N GLY A 96 6.46 7.56 -2.07
CA GLY A 96 7.15 8.02 -3.28
C GLY A 96 8.39 8.89 -3.01
N ALA A 97 8.79 9.14 -1.77
CA ALA A 97 10.09 9.72 -1.46
C ALA A 97 11.22 8.75 -1.82
N TYR A 98 10.99 7.44 -1.68
CA TYR A 98 11.91 6.42 -2.15
C TYR A 98 11.82 6.24 -3.67
N LYS A 99 12.98 6.06 -4.29
CA LYS A 99 13.09 5.75 -5.71
C LYS A 99 13.28 4.25 -5.90
N MET A 100 12.30 3.61 -6.50
CA MET A 100 12.30 2.16 -6.76
C MET A 100 13.34 1.75 -7.81
N ASN A 101 13.80 0.50 -7.74
CA ASN A 101 14.77 -0.10 -8.65
C ASN A 101 14.10 -0.60 -9.95
N VAL A 102 13.53 0.32 -10.73
CA VAL A 102 12.88 -0.02 -12.00
C VAL A 102 13.92 -0.45 -13.03
N PRO A 103 13.79 -1.63 -13.67
CA PRO A 103 14.68 -2.08 -14.72
C PRO A 103 14.74 -1.12 -15.92
N ALA A 104 15.92 -1.00 -16.54
CA ALA A 104 16.15 -0.06 -17.62
C ALA A 104 15.21 -0.27 -18.81
N GLU A 105 14.82 -1.52 -19.07
CA GLU A 105 13.98 -1.96 -20.17
C GLU A 105 12.56 -1.38 -20.10
N VAL A 106 12.03 -1.20 -18.89
CA VAL A 106 10.66 -0.70 -18.67
C VAL A 106 10.59 0.71 -18.08
N LYS A 107 11.75 1.32 -17.78
CA LYS A 107 11.83 2.62 -17.10
C LYS A 107 11.15 3.77 -17.85
N SER A 108 11.00 3.67 -19.16
CA SER A 108 10.27 4.69 -19.95
C SER A 108 8.75 4.57 -19.84
N GLN A 109 8.24 3.42 -19.40
CA GLN A 109 6.82 3.09 -19.38
C GLN A 109 6.20 3.22 -17.98
N VAL A 110 7.01 3.08 -16.92
CA VAL A 110 6.54 3.06 -15.52
C VAL A 110 7.19 4.18 -14.71
N CYS A 111 6.51 4.61 -13.64
CA CYS A 111 7.07 5.54 -12.68
C CYS A 111 8.01 4.80 -11.71
N ASP A 112 9.13 5.45 -11.34
CA ASP A 112 10.06 4.92 -10.35
C ASP A 112 9.72 5.35 -8.90
N ARG A 113 8.51 5.91 -8.70
CA ARG A 113 7.97 6.34 -7.41
C ARG A 113 6.47 6.17 -7.41
N ALA A 114 5.90 5.79 -6.27
CA ALA A 114 4.46 5.61 -6.12
C ALA A 114 3.96 5.98 -4.72
N GLU A 115 2.72 6.46 -4.67
CA GLU A 115 1.85 6.46 -3.50
C GLU A 115 0.76 5.41 -3.68
N TYR A 116 0.20 4.94 -2.57
CA TYR A 116 -0.75 3.85 -2.56
C TYR A 116 -2.07 4.28 -1.93
N VAL A 117 -3.16 3.73 -2.44
CA VAL A 117 -4.52 4.14 -2.08
C VAL A 117 -5.36 2.92 -1.74
N ILE A 118 -6.23 3.06 -0.75
CA ILE A 118 -7.23 2.05 -0.41
C ILE A 118 -8.55 2.74 -0.11
N PHE A 119 -9.67 2.14 -0.57
CA PHE A 119 -11.01 2.65 -0.29
C PHE A 119 -11.73 1.74 0.68
N LEU A 120 -12.29 2.34 1.74
CA LEU A 120 -12.97 1.62 2.81
C LEU A 120 -14.43 2.06 2.94
N PRO A 121 -15.35 1.16 3.32
CA PRO A 121 -16.73 1.52 3.59
C PRO A 121 -16.85 2.67 4.59
N LYS A 122 -17.91 3.48 4.47
CA LYS A 122 -18.16 4.64 5.33
C LYS A 122 -18.32 4.32 6.83
N ASP A 123 -18.64 3.09 7.13
CA ASP A 123 -18.82 2.55 8.49
C ASP A 123 -17.56 1.83 9.01
N TRP A 124 -16.44 1.87 8.28
CA TRP A 124 -15.18 1.32 8.75
C TRP A 124 -14.66 2.03 10.00
N ASN A 125 -14.26 1.25 11.01
CA ASN A 125 -13.84 1.83 12.29
C ASN A 125 -12.35 2.24 12.29
N LEU A 126 -12.04 3.38 11.70
CA LEU A 126 -10.66 3.91 11.62
C LEU A 126 -10.04 4.28 12.99
N LYS A 127 -10.84 4.32 14.07
CA LYS A 127 -10.36 4.64 15.42
C LYS A 127 -9.99 3.41 16.24
N SER A 128 -10.25 2.23 15.72
CA SER A 128 -9.96 0.97 16.39
C SER A 128 -8.49 0.57 16.23
N ASN A 129 -7.93 0.01 17.30
CA ASN A 129 -6.59 -0.60 17.28
C ASN A 129 -6.66 -2.12 17.09
N LYS A 130 -7.86 -2.69 16.87
CA LYS A 130 -8.01 -4.11 16.61
C LYS A 130 -7.50 -4.42 15.20
N GLU A 131 -6.87 -5.57 15.04
CA GLU A 131 -6.34 -6.00 13.76
C GLU A 131 -7.43 -6.09 12.67
N GLU A 132 -8.63 -6.49 13.05
CA GLU A 132 -9.82 -6.55 12.19
C GLU A 132 -10.15 -5.22 11.48
N ASP A 133 -9.81 -4.10 12.12
CA ASP A 133 -10.07 -2.75 11.61
C ASP A 133 -8.78 -2.09 11.07
N TYR A 134 -7.61 -2.45 11.63
CA TYR A 134 -6.34 -1.77 11.36
C TYR A 134 -5.59 -2.33 10.15
N TRP A 135 -5.84 -3.57 9.73
CA TRP A 135 -5.09 -4.23 8.66
C TRP A 135 -5.00 -3.44 7.33
N PRO A 136 -6.00 -2.61 6.90
CA PRO A 136 -5.84 -1.84 5.66
C PRO A 136 -4.76 -0.76 5.78
N MET A 137 -4.65 -0.10 6.94
CA MET A 137 -3.59 0.88 7.19
C MET A 137 -2.22 0.21 7.29
N ARG A 138 -2.15 -0.97 7.93
CA ARG A 138 -0.94 -1.79 7.98
C ARG A 138 -0.54 -2.24 6.57
N MET A 139 -1.48 -2.64 5.74
CA MET A 139 -1.23 -3.00 4.33
C MET A 139 -0.60 -1.84 3.56
N LEU A 140 -1.14 -0.63 3.66
CA LEU A 140 -0.55 0.56 3.04
C LEU A 140 0.90 0.78 3.47
N LYS A 141 1.20 0.64 4.76
CA LYS A 141 2.55 0.81 5.30
C LYS A 141 3.53 -0.27 4.85
N ILE A 142 3.06 -1.53 4.74
CA ILE A 142 3.87 -2.64 4.22
C ILE A 142 4.21 -2.38 2.74
N ILE A 143 3.21 -2.06 1.93
CA ILE A 143 3.40 -1.83 0.50
C ILE A 143 4.29 -0.61 0.23
N ALA A 144 4.15 0.47 1.01
CA ALA A 144 5.00 1.65 0.91
C ALA A 144 6.49 1.33 1.08
N ARG A 145 6.82 0.32 1.89
CA ARG A 145 8.19 -0.11 2.21
C ARG A 145 8.71 -1.28 1.38
N PHE A 146 7.78 -2.00 0.75
CA PHE A 146 8.13 -3.20 -0.02
C PHE A 146 9.24 -2.97 -1.05
N PRO A 147 9.22 -1.89 -1.87
CA PRO A 147 10.27 -1.68 -2.85
C PRO A 147 11.66 -1.49 -2.25
N LEU A 148 11.76 -0.83 -1.09
CA LEU A 148 13.04 -0.68 -0.38
C LEU A 148 13.50 -2.02 0.23
N ALA A 149 12.59 -2.71 0.91
CA ALA A 149 12.90 -3.96 1.60
C ALA A 149 13.27 -5.10 0.64
N ALA A 150 12.61 -5.16 -0.50
CA ALA A 150 12.86 -6.19 -1.53
C ALA A 150 13.93 -5.79 -2.55
N GLU A 151 14.44 -4.53 -2.51
CA GLU A 151 15.29 -3.95 -3.54
C GLU A 151 14.66 -4.07 -4.96
N ASP A 152 13.34 -3.90 -5.03
CA ASP A 152 12.52 -4.17 -6.21
C ASP A 152 11.66 -2.94 -6.57
N TRP A 153 10.68 -3.11 -7.42
CA TRP A 153 9.79 -2.05 -7.89
C TRP A 153 8.34 -2.52 -7.98
N LEU A 154 7.42 -1.57 -7.92
CA LEU A 154 5.98 -1.82 -8.01
C LEU A 154 5.35 -0.92 -9.06
N CYS A 155 4.42 -1.49 -9.84
CA CYS A 155 3.55 -0.76 -10.73
C CYS A 155 2.19 -1.43 -10.84
N ASP A 156 1.34 -0.88 -11.70
CA ASP A 156 0.08 -1.50 -12.09
C ASP A 156 0.25 -2.97 -12.46
N SER A 157 -0.75 -3.76 -12.15
CA SER A 157 -0.81 -5.21 -12.37
C SER A 157 0.13 -6.08 -11.51
N HIS A 158 1.00 -5.48 -10.68
CA HIS A 158 1.80 -6.26 -9.74
C HIS A 158 0.93 -6.80 -8.61
N THR A 159 1.25 -8.00 -8.14
CA THR A 159 0.62 -8.64 -6.99
C THR A 159 1.62 -8.89 -5.88
N ILE A 160 1.18 -8.75 -4.63
CA ILE A 160 2.02 -8.90 -3.45
C ILE A 160 1.30 -9.76 -2.43
N ASN A 161 2.01 -10.74 -1.88
CA ASN A 161 1.57 -11.45 -0.70
C ASN A 161 1.69 -10.51 0.51
N LEU A 162 0.62 -10.39 1.28
CA LEU A 162 0.56 -9.53 2.48
C LEU A 162 0.97 -10.27 3.75
N THR A 163 0.98 -11.61 3.69
CA THR A 163 1.39 -12.50 4.77
C THR A 163 2.43 -13.49 4.25
N GLU A 164 3.34 -13.92 5.13
CA GLU A 164 4.45 -14.81 4.75
C GLU A 164 4.00 -16.24 4.51
N ASP A 165 3.08 -16.71 5.36
CA ASP A 165 2.60 -18.09 5.39
C ASP A 165 1.32 -18.32 4.59
N GLY A 166 0.83 -17.27 3.89
CA GLY A 166 -0.43 -17.31 3.15
C GLY A 166 -1.68 -17.27 4.02
N SER A 167 -1.53 -17.00 5.33
CA SER A 167 -2.67 -16.78 6.21
C SER A 167 -3.45 -15.51 5.84
N PRO A 168 -4.71 -15.37 6.25
CA PRO A 168 -5.46 -14.14 6.08
C PRO A 168 -4.80 -12.94 6.78
N VAL A 169 -4.98 -11.75 6.23
CA VAL A 169 -4.46 -10.48 6.80
C VAL A 169 -5.08 -10.14 8.15
N ALA A 170 -6.29 -10.65 8.45
CA ALA A 170 -6.99 -10.51 9.72
C ALA A 170 -8.04 -11.61 9.85
N GLU A 171 -8.55 -11.85 11.09
CA GLU A 171 -9.52 -12.91 11.35
C GLU A 171 -10.88 -12.70 10.69
N ASN A 172 -11.25 -11.45 10.40
CA ASN A 172 -12.53 -11.09 9.80
C ASN A 172 -12.53 -11.15 8.25
N THR A 173 -11.45 -11.59 7.62
CA THR A 173 -11.36 -11.70 6.16
C THR A 173 -10.52 -12.91 5.75
N ARG A 174 -10.64 -13.30 4.49
CA ARG A 174 -9.80 -14.36 3.87
C ARG A 174 -8.77 -13.79 2.91
N PHE A 175 -8.65 -12.47 2.77
CA PHE A 175 -7.63 -11.86 1.92
C PHE A 175 -6.24 -12.14 2.48
N ASN A 176 -5.28 -12.47 1.61
CA ASN A 176 -3.88 -12.70 1.96
C ASN A 176 -2.89 -11.99 1.04
N SER A 177 -3.40 -11.36 0.00
CA SER A 177 -2.61 -10.71 -1.04
C SER A 177 -3.35 -9.50 -1.59
N CYS A 178 -2.70 -8.72 -2.43
CA CYS A 178 -3.34 -7.65 -3.18
C CYS A 178 -2.76 -7.54 -4.59
N VAL A 179 -3.54 -6.92 -5.47
CA VAL A 179 -3.09 -6.45 -6.78
C VAL A 179 -3.09 -4.92 -6.78
N LEU A 180 -2.11 -4.32 -7.47
CA LEU A 180 -2.06 -2.90 -7.71
C LEU A 180 -2.83 -2.58 -8.98
N LEU A 181 -3.76 -1.63 -8.90
CA LEU A 181 -4.57 -1.16 -10.01
C LEU A 181 -4.40 0.34 -10.19
N PRO A 182 -4.71 0.91 -11.38
CA PRO A 182 -4.85 2.35 -11.53
C PRO A 182 -5.83 2.90 -10.50
N SER A 183 -5.49 4.02 -9.86
CA SER A 183 -6.40 4.67 -8.92
C SER A 183 -7.31 5.65 -9.63
N PHE A 184 -8.55 5.81 -9.12
CA PHE A 184 -9.54 6.74 -9.64
C PHE A 184 -9.83 7.85 -8.62
N GLY A 185 -9.93 9.08 -9.14
CA GLY A 185 -10.16 10.27 -8.33
C GLY A 185 -11.63 10.52 -8.00
N ARG A 186 -11.90 11.68 -7.40
CA ARG A 186 -13.24 12.14 -7.03
C ARG A 186 -14.16 12.41 -8.24
N ASP A 187 -13.60 12.55 -9.42
CA ASP A 187 -14.30 12.74 -10.68
C ASP A 187 -14.43 11.45 -11.50
N GLU A 188 -14.09 10.31 -10.88
CA GLU A 188 -14.09 8.98 -11.50
C GLU A 188 -13.11 8.84 -12.68
N GLN A 189 -12.18 9.79 -12.80
CA GLN A 189 -11.10 9.72 -13.77
C GLN A 189 -9.87 9.02 -13.16
N GLU A 190 -9.13 8.31 -14.01
CA GLU A 190 -7.85 7.73 -13.60
C GLU A 190 -6.87 8.82 -13.17
N VAL A 191 -6.31 8.67 -11.98
CA VAL A 191 -5.34 9.59 -11.42
C VAL A 191 -4.01 9.46 -12.17
N LYS A 192 -3.62 10.52 -12.85
CA LYS A 192 -2.37 10.53 -13.63
C LYS A 192 -1.15 10.75 -12.72
N PRO A 193 0.05 10.30 -13.13
CA PRO A 193 1.25 10.51 -12.33
C PRO A 193 1.55 11.99 -12.08
N LEU A 194 1.80 12.35 -10.81
CA LEU A 194 2.21 13.69 -10.40
C LEU A 194 3.65 13.98 -10.81
N LYS A 195 3.89 15.12 -11.45
CA LYS A 195 5.23 15.62 -11.76
C LYS A 195 5.76 16.48 -10.60
N LEU A 196 6.77 15.99 -9.89
CA LEU A 196 7.37 16.71 -8.74
C LEU A 196 8.38 17.78 -9.15
N GLY A 197 8.95 17.71 -10.34
CA GLY A 197 9.97 18.67 -10.80
C GLY A 197 10.13 18.69 -12.30
N LEU A 198 11.09 19.53 -12.76
CA LEU A 198 11.38 19.72 -14.18
C LEU A 198 12.11 18.51 -14.82
N PHE A 199 12.78 17.68 -14.03
CA PHE A 199 13.67 16.61 -14.49
C PHE A 199 13.03 15.21 -14.44
N GLY A 200 11.74 15.10 -14.77
CA GLY A 200 11.11 13.78 -14.99
C GLY A 200 10.74 12.99 -13.74
N LYS A 201 10.94 13.53 -12.52
CA LYS A 201 10.50 12.89 -11.28
C LYS A 201 8.97 12.82 -11.24
N LYS A 202 8.43 11.62 -11.36
CA LYS A 202 6.98 11.36 -11.35
C LYS A 202 6.62 10.39 -10.25
N VAL A 203 5.46 10.61 -9.62
CA VAL A 203 4.87 9.73 -8.62
C VAL A 203 3.56 9.20 -9.18
N ALA A 204 3.45 7.89 -9.33
CA ALA A 204 2.20 7.21 -9.66
C ALA A 204 1.32 7.05 -8.41
N PHE A 205 0.02 6.79 -8.60
CA PHE A 205 -0.93 6.49 -7.54
C PHE A 205 -1.61 5.19 -7.88
N TYR A 206 -1.37 4.14 -7.07
CA TYR A 206 -1.93 2.82 -7.30
C TYR A 206 -2.92 2.46 -6.20
N GLN A 207 -4.09 1.99 -6.60
CA GLN A 207 -5.06 1.43 -5.67
C GLN A 207 -4.67 0.00 -5.33
N LEU A 208 -4.69 -0.33 -4.04
CA LEU A 208 -4.52 -1.68 -3.54
C LEU A 208 -5.88 -2.38 -3.52
N TYR A 209 -6.01 -3.45 -4.28
CA TYR A 209 -7.20 -4.28 -4.31
C TYR A 209 -6.89 -5.65 -3.69
N PRO A 210 -7.45 -5.97 -2.50
CA PRO A 210 -7.19 -7.24 -1.83
C PRO A 210 -7.74 -8.43 -2.62
N LEU A 211 -6.96 -9.52 -2.63
CA LEU A 211 -7.30 -10.77 -3.31
C LEU A 211 -7.40 -11.93 -2.31
N TYR A 212 -8.28 -12.86 -2.64
CA TYR A 212 -8.30 -14.19 -2.06
C TYR A 212 -7.13 -15.04 -2.62
N PRO A 213 -6.67 -16.07 -1.89
CA PRO A 213 -5.59 -16.94 -2.35
C PRO A 213 -5.83 -17.51 -3.75
N GLU A 214 -7.05 -17.93 -4.04
CA GLU A 214 -7.43 -18.54 -5.31
C GLU A 214 -7.45 -17.53 -6.46
N GLU A 215 -7.80 -16.28 -6.18
CA GLU A 215 -7.75 -15.18 -7.16
C GLU A 215 -6.30 -14.82 -7.51
N LEU A 216 -5.42 -14.76 -6.49
CA LEU A 216 -3.98 -14.60 -6.73
C LEU A 216 -3.42 -15.75 -7.58
N GLU A 217 -3.73 -16.99 -7.21
CA GLU A 217 -3.26 -18.18 -7.95
C GLU A 217 -3.77 -18.15 -9.41
N PHE A 218 -5.04 -17.80 -9.62
CA PHE A 218 -5.61 -17.66 -10.95
C PHE A 218 -4.85 -16.60 -11.76
N LYS A 219 -4.66 -15.39 -11.20
CA LYS A 219 -3.94 -14.30 -11.86
C LYS A 219 -2.50 -14.68 -12.23
N LEU A 220 -1.81 -15.45 -11.39
CA LEU A 220 -0.44 -15.89 -11.65
C LEU A 220 -0.34 -16.97 -12.75
N LYS A 221 -1.40 -17.78 -12.94
CA LYS A 221 -1.50 -18.80 -13.98
C LYS A 221 -2.00 -18.26 -15.32
N HIS A 222 -2.75 -17.18 -15.28
CA HIS A 222 -3.39 -16.55 -16.44
C HIS A 222 -2.87 -15.12 -16.61
N SER A 223 -3.75 -14.13 -16.46
CA SER A 223 -3.41 -12.71 -16.53
C SER A 223 -4.29 -11.89 -15.58
N LEU A 224 -3.96 -10.59 -15.41
CA LEU A 224 -4.84 -9.67 -14.70
C LEU A 224 -6.16 -9.47 -15.45
N ASP A 225 -6.11 -9.31 -16.77
CA ASP A 225 -7.29 -9.07 -17.59
C ASP A 225 -8.28 -10.25 -17.45
N GLU A 226 -7.78 -11.50 -17.54
CA GLU A 226 -8.61 -12.67 -17.32
C GLU A 226 -9.19 -12.78 -15.90
N LEU A 227 -8.46 -12.31 -14.88
CA LEU A 227 -8.99 -12.23 -13.52
C LEU A 227 -10.08 -11.15 -13.41
N LEU A 228 -9.87 -9.96 -13.99
CA LEU A 228 -10.86 -8.87 -14.00
C LEU A 228 -12.13 -9.26 -14.74
N ASP A 229 -12.01 -10.06 -15.81
CA ASP A 229 -13.17 -10.64 -16.52
C ASP A 229 -14.00 -11.57 -15.63
N LYS A 230 -13.43 -12.14 -14.55
CA LYS A 230 -14.18 -12.93 -13.55
C LYS A 230 -14.93 -12.08 -12.55
N PHE A 231 -14.47 -10.85 -12.32
CA PHE A 231 -15.08 -9.96 -11.33
C PHE A 231 -16.40 -9.38 -11.79
N ASP A 232 -16.72 -9.49 -13.09
CA ASP A 232 -17.93 -8.94 -13.72
C ASP A 232 -18.12 -7.43 -13.45
N ASP A 233 -19.30 -6.90 -13.78
CA ASP A 233 -19.69 -5.52 -13.47
C ASP A 233 -19.91 -5.26 -11.96
N GLU A 234 -19.71 -6.27 -11.11
CA GLU A 234 -19.88 -6.18 -9.65
C GLU A 234 -18.63 -5.72 -8.91
N MET A 235 -17.51 -5.54 -9.60
CA MET A 235 -16.28 -5.09 -8.96
C MET A 235 -16.44 -3.69 -8.38
N SER A 236 -16.42 -3.60 -7.05
CA SER A 236 -16.38 -2.33 -6.34
C SER A 236 -14.93 -1.94 -6.02
N PRO A 237 -14.51 -0.68 -6.24
CA PRO A 237 -13.21 -0.21 -5.79
C PRO A 237 -13.10 -0.13 -4.27
N VAL A 238 -14.22 -0.15 -3.55
CA VAL A 238 -14.30 -0.13 -2.09
C VAL A 238 -14.17 -1.54 -1.55
N ILE A 239 -13.33 -1.73 -0.55
CA ILE A 239 -13.12 -3.04 0.08
C ILE A 239 -14.43 -3.54 0.69
N ASP A 240 -14.83 -4.73 0.29
CA ASP A 240 -15.84 -5.53 0.96
C ASP A 240 -15.21 -6.82 1.45
N ILE A 241 -15.05 -6.95 2.77
CA ILE A 241 -14.45 -8.14 3.40
C ILE A 241 -15.33 -9.40 3.28
N HIS A 242 -16.59 -9.24 2.87
CA HIS A 242 -17.57 -10.30 2.68
C HIS A 242 -17.86 -10.60 1.20
N ARG A 243 -17.17 -9.93 0.28
CA ARG A 243 -17.39 -10.18 -1.13
C ARG A 243 -17.15 -11.65 -1.50
N LYS A 244 -17.84 -12.11 -2.53
CA LYS A 244 -17.62 -13.47 -3.06
C LYS A 244 -16.18 -13.63 -3.58
N ASN A 245 -15.69 -14.87 -3.54
CA ASN A 245 -14.48 -15.26 -4.26
C ASN A 245 -14.88 -15.57 -5.72
N TYR A 246 -14.44 -14.75 -6.64
CA TYR A 246 -14.87 -14.85 -8.05
C TYR A 246 -14.32 -16.09 -8.79
N ILE A 247 -13.40 -16.82 -8.20
CA ILE A 247 -12.87 -18.06 -8.79
C ILE A 247 -13.61 -19.30 -8.27
N ASN A 248 -13.92 -19.33 -6.96
CA ASN A 248 -14.51 -20.52 -6.32
C ASN A 248 -16.03 -20.45 -6.19
N ASP A 249 -16.61 -19.27 -6.09
CA ASP A 249 -18.05 -19.11 -5.88
C ASP A 249 -18.83 -19.04 -7.23
N THR A 250 -18.44 -19.85 -8.20
CA THR A 250 -19.18 -20.04 -9.45
C THR A 250 -20.49 -20.82 -9.21
N THR A 251 -21.35 -20.32 -8.36
CA THR A 251 -22.75 -20.74 -8.33
C THR A 251 -23.51 -19.99 -9.42
N LYS A 252 -23.67 -20.66 -10.56
CA LYS A 252 -24.71 -20.32 -11.53
C LYS A 252 -26.07 -20.76 -11.01
#